data_6c57cebb8d9115cc4f9fab284afe6a09
#
_entry.id   6c57cebb8d9115cc4f9fab284afe6a09
#
_cell.length_a   1.000
_cell.length_b   1.000
_cell.length_c   1.000
_cell.angle_alpha   90.00
_cell.angle_beta   90.00
_cell.angle_gamma   90.00
#
_symmetry.space_group_name_H-M   'P 1'
#
loop_
_entity.id
_entity.type
_entity.pdbx_description
1 polymer ?
#
loop_
_entity_poly.entity_id
_entity_poly.type
_entity_poly.pdbx_seq_one_letter_code
_entity_poly.pdbx_strand_id
1 'polypeptide(L)'
;SDIEVANLDLMQGEHKSPEYRAIAPNAKVPALVLDDETIITESTAICRYLEDLYPEPSLFGSSSIEKAAIEMWQNRVVFELMLPLAMTFRHTHPAMAQMENQNASYGEQQRDVSLGSLKYFDKHLANSDYIAGDAFSFADIQLITTIQMFLPLNKIPMEDFENISSYNELLSARPCCQV
;
A
#
# COMPACT_ATOMS: atom_id res chain seq x y z
N SER A 1 -5.19 20.80 -9.19
CA SER A 1 -3.76 21.04 -9.41
C SER A 1 -3.28 20.14 -10.53
N ASP A 2 -2.53 20.72 -11.43
CA ASP A 2 -2.00 19.99 -12.58
C ASP A 2 -0.70 19.30 -12.13
N ILE A 3 -0.83 18.07 -11.59
CA ILE A 3 0.33 17.24 -11.30
C ILE A 3 0.71 16.56 -12.61
N GLU A 4 1.89 16.84 -13.10
CA GLU A 4 2.46 16.13 -14.24
C GLU A 4 2.93 14.74 -13.80
N VAL A 5 2.47 13.68 -14.48
CA VAL A 5 2.81 12.30 -14.14
C VAL A 5 3.81 11.76 -15.14
N ALA A 6 5.01 11.44 -14.68
CA ALA A 6 6.04 10.73 -15.44
C ALA A 6 5.99 9.22 -15.11
N ASN A 7 5.64 8.41 -16.11
CA ASN A 7 5.61 6.96 -15.95
C ASN A 7 6.99 6.35 -16.19
N LEU A 8 7.37 5.37 -15.37
CA LEU A 8 8.61 4.62 -15.48
C LEU A 8 8.32 3.14 -15.74
N ASP A 9 9.00 2.54 -16.71
CA ASP A 9 8.95 1.09 -16.91
C ASP A 9 9.88 0.38 -15.89
N LEU A 10 9.26 -0.13 -14.84
CA LEU A 10 9.99 -0.83 -13.77
C LEU A 10 10.59 -2.16 -14.27
N MET A 11 9.96 -2.80 -15.26
CA MET A 11 10.47 -4.06 -15.82
C MET A 11 11.72 -3.83 -16.70
N GLN A 12 11.81 -2.68 -17.36
CA GLN A 12 13.01 -2.25 -18.08
C GLN A 12 14.07 -1.63 -17.15
N GLY A 13 13.74 -1.46 -15.88
CA GLY A 13 14.68 -0.94 -14.87
C GLY A 13 14.90 0.57 -14.94
N GLU A 14 14.00 1.35 -15.53
CA GLU A 14 14.12 2.81 -15.67
C GLU A 14 14.29 3.52 -14.33
N HIS A 15 13.68 2.98 -13.25
CA HIS A 15 13.87 3.47 -11.87
C HIS A 15 15.31 3.32 -11.36
N LYS A 16 16.18 2.58 -12.07
CA LYS A 16 17.60 2.38 -11.72
C LYS A 16 18.53 3.22 -12.59
N SER A 17 17.99 4.01 -13.54
CA SER A 17 18.78 4.87 -14.40
C SER A 17 19.53 5.95 -13.59
N PRO A 18 20.67 6.47 -14.06
CA PRO A 18 21.37 7.59 -13.42
C PRO A 18 20.49 8.82 -13.25
N GLU A 19 19.62 9.09 -14.23
CA GLU A 19 18.71 10.24 -14.25
C GLU A 19 17.69 10.13 -13.12
N TYR A 20 17.04 8.98 -12.97
CA TYR A 20 16.07 8.77 -11.88
C TYR A 20 16.76 8.69 -10.51
N ARG A 21 17.96 8.11 -10.43
CA ARG A 21 18.73 8.08 -9.17
C ARG A 21 19.19 9.45 -8.69
N ALA A 22 19.27 10.44 -9.57
CA ALA A 22 19.51 11.82 -9.18
C ALA A 22 18.30 12.40 -8.40
N ILE A 23 17.08 11.91 -8.69
CA ILE A 23 15.84 12.27 -8.00
C ILE A 23 15.63 11.37 -6.76
N ALA A 24 15.68 10.06 -6.95
CA ALA A 24 15.45 9.05 -5.89
C ALA A 24 16.65 8.11 -5.79
N PRO A 25 17.67 8.42 -4.97
CA PRO A 25 18.91 7.63 -4.88
C PRO A 25 18.73 6.17 -4.50
N ASN A 26 17.64 5.85 -3.76
CA ASN A 26 17.26 4.48 -3.40
C ASN A 26 16.59 3.71 -4.56
N ALA A 27 16.40 4.34 -5.73
CA ALA A 27 15.76 3.75 -6.91
C ALA A 27 14.36 3.18 -6.59
N LYS A 28 13.58 3.88 -5.79
CA LYS A 28 12.19 3.53 -5.44
C LYS A 28 11.21 4.52 -6.04
N VAL A 29 10.03 4.06 -6.32
CA VAL A 29 8.88 4.87 -6.74
C VAL A 29 7.79 4.81 -5.66
N PRO A 30 6.98 5.87 -5.53
CA PRO A 30 6.98 7.14 -6.25
C PRO A 30 8.00 8.16 -5.70
N ALA A 31 8.25 9.22 -6.49
CA ALA A 31 8.90 10.43 -6.04
C ALA A 31 8.08 11.65 -6.53
N LEU A 32 7.89 12.64 -5.69
CA LEU A 32 7.27 13.92 -6.00
C LEU A 32 8.36 14.98 -6.06
N VAL A 33 8.43 15.72 -7.17
CA VAL A 33 9.34 16.86 -7.35
C VAL A 33 8.49 18.13 -7.35
N LEU A 34 8.80 19.06 -6.46
CA LEU A 34 8.10 20.34 -6.36
C LEU A 34 8.72 21.38 -7.28
N ASP A 35 8.04 22.52 -7.49
CA ASP A 35 8.50 23.62 -8.36
C ASP A 35 9.82 24.23 -7.91
N ASP A 36 10.15 24.17 -6.63
CA ASP A 36 11.42 24.64 -6.05
C ASP A 36 12.51 23.56 -6.04
N GLU A 37 12.33 22.47 -6.78
CA GLU A 37 13.21 21.31 -6.87
C GLU A 37 13.27 20.47 -5.56
N THR A 38 12.45 20.75 -4.57
CA THR A 38 12.34 19.89 -3.37
C THR A 38 11.78 18.52 -3.77
N ILE A 39 12.43 17.47 -3.29
CA ILE A 39 12.05 16.08 -3.60
C ILE A 39 11.48 15.41 -2.36
N ILE A 40 10.29 14.85 -2.50
CA ILE A 40 9.63 14.04 -1.46
C ILE A 40 9.49 12.61 -2.01
N THR A 41 10.02 11.64 -1.29
CA THR A 41 9.86 10.21 -1.57
C THR A 41 9.02 9.55 -0.48
N GLU A 42 8.67 8.27 -0.68
CA GLU A 42 7.74 7.49 0.13
C GLU A 42 6.28 7.95 -0.01
N SER A 43 5.43 7.03 -0.48
CA SER A 43 4.02 7.33 -0.79
C SER A 43 3.25 7.96 0.37
N THR A 44 3.48 7.50 1.60
CA THR A 44 2.84 8.08 2.79
C THR A 44 3.27 9.53 3.03
N ALA A 45 4.56 9.85 2.84
CA ALA A 45 5.06 11.21 3.02
C ALA A 45 4.50 12.14 1.94
N ILE A 46 4.45 11.69 0.69
CA ILE A 46 3.84 12.41 -0.42
C ILE A 46 2.36 12.69 -0.13
N CYS A 47 1.60 11.67 0.28
CA CYS A 47 0.19 11.85 0.60
C CYS A 47 -0.06 12.78 1.79
N ARG A 48 0.81 12.77 2.81
CA ARG A 48 0.72 13.75 3.91
C ARG A 48 0.99 15.18 3.44
N TYR A 49 1.97 15.38 2.59
CA TYR A 49 2.23 16.69 1.99
C TYR A 49 1.03 17.20 1.17
N LEU A 50 0.43 16.31 0.38
CA LEU A 50 -0.77 16.64 -0.40
C LEU A 50 -1.99 16.93 0.48
N GLU A 51 -2.17 16.22 1.60
CA GLU A 51 -3.21 16.49 2.59
C GLU A 51 -3.11 17.91 3.15
N ASP A 52 -1.90 18.37 3.46
CA ASP A 52 -1.69 19.75 3.97
C ASP A 52 -2.04 20.81 2.93
N LEU A 53 -1.89 20.50 1.63
CA LEU A 53 -2.31 21.39 0.54
C LEU A 53 -3.82 21.30 0.25
N TYR A 54 -4.43 20.12 0.43
CA TYR A 54 -5.82 19.82 0.12
C TYR A 54 -6.48 19.08 1.30
N PRO A 55 -6.77 19.78 2.40
CA PRO A 55 -7.20 19.14 3.65
C PRO A 55 -8.64 18.62 3.64
N GLU A 56 -9.40 18.86 2.58
CA GLU A 56 -10.80 18.43 2.49
C GLU A 56 -11.05 17.52 1.27
N PRO A 57 -11.59 16.32 1.48
CA PRO A 57 -11.86 15.68 2.78
C PRO A 57 -10.57 15.21 3.47
N SER A 58 -10.51 15.32 4.81
CA SER A 58 -9.35 14.84 5.57
C SER A 58 -9.23 13.32 5.49
N LEU A 59 -8.06 12.84 5.02
CA LEU A 59 -7.73 11.41 4.94
C LEU A 59 -6.84 10.95 6.10
N PHE A 60 -6.18 11.87 6.79
CA PHE A 60 -5.30 11.58 7.94
C PHE A 60 -5.90 11.97 9.29
N GLY A 61 -7.20 12.35 9.30
CA GLY A 61 -7.97 12.69 10.50
C GLY A 61 -7.80 14.14 10.97
N SER A 62 -8.84 14.67 11.59
CA SER A 62 -8.93 16.05 12.07
C SER A 62 -8.59 16.15 13.56
N SER A 63 -9.00 15.21 14.38
CA SER A 63 -8.71 15.15 15.81
C SER A 63 -7.47 14.33 16.14
N SER A 64 -6.90 14.52 17.32
CA SER A 64 -5.72 13.78 17.78
C SER A 64 -5.99 12.27 17.86
N ILE A 65 -7.21 11.87 18.23
CA ILE A 65 -7.57 10.46 18.34
C ILE A 65 -7.75 9.81 16.96
N GLU A 66 -8.36 10.51 16.00
CA GLU A 66 -8.49 10.05 14.63
C GLU A 66 -7.12 9.89 13.97
N LYS A 67 -6.25 10.88 14.10
CA LYS A 67 -4.86 10.82 13.60
C LYS A 67 -4.12 9.62 14.14
N ALA A 68 -4.22 9.38 15.45
CA ALA A 68 -3.58 8.25 16.10
C ALA A 68 -4.17 6.90 15.63
N ALA A 69 -5.48 6.81 15.47
CA ALA A 69 -6.16 5.61 14.99
C ALA A 69 -5.76 5.29 13.55
N ILE A 70 -5.79 6.28 12.65
CA ILE A 70 -5.40 6.11 11.25
C ILE A 70 -3.94 5.68 11.15
N GLU A 71 -3.02 6.34 11.85
CA GLU A 71 -1.61 5.96 11.84
C GLU A 71 -1.36 4.56 12.42
N MET A 72 -2.07 4.18 13.49
CA MET A 72 -2.01 2.84 14.04
C MET A 72 -2.41 1.78 13.01
N TRP A 73 -3.53 2.00 12.29
CA TRP A 73 -3.99 1.06 11.27
C TRP A 73 -3.10 1.03 10.04
N GLN A 74 -2.56 2.18 9.62
CA GLN A 74 -1.53 2.23 8.58
C GLN A 74 -0.33 1.35 8.92
N ASN A 75 0.21 1.49 10.12
CA ASN A 75 1.35 0.70 10.57
C ASN A 75 1.02 -0.80 10.61
N ARG A 76 -0.17 -1.18 11.06
CA ARG A 76 -0.62 -2.59 11.01
C ARG A 76 -0.70 -3.10 9.58
N VAL A 77 -1.32 -2.35 8.68
CA VAL A 77 -1.40 -2.74 7.26
C VAL A 77 0.01 -2.93 6.67
N VAL A 78 0.91 -1.99 6.93
CA VAL A 78 2.28 -2.05 6.36
C VAL A 78 3.08 -3.21 6.95
N PHE A 79 3.17 -3.30 8.27
CA PHE A 79 4.10 -4.23 8.92
C PHE A 79 3.52 -5.63 9.12
N GLU A 80 2.21 -5.74 9.32
CA GLU A 80 1.58 -7.02 9.63
C GLU A 80 0.95 -7.71 8.40
N LEU A 81 0.70 -6.97 7.29
CA LEU A 81 0.10 -7.52 6.08
C LEU A 81 0.95 -7.28 4.84
N MET A 82 1.19 -6.02 4.45
CA MET A 82 1.86 -5.68 3.19
C MET A 82 3.27 -6.24 3.13
N LEU A 83 4.07 -6.03 4.17
CA LEU A 83 5.45 -6.51 4.21
C LEU A 83 5.55 -8.04 4.17
N PRO A 84 4.80 -8.81 4.97
CA PRO A 84 4.76 -10.28 4.86
C PRO A 84 4.31 -10.76 3.47
N LEU A 85 3.27 -10.18 2.88
CA LEU A 85 2.83 -10.52 1.51
C LEU A 85 3.92 -10.22 0.47
N ALA A 86 4.59 -9.07 0.58
CA ALA A 86 5.69 -8.71 -0.30
C ALA A 86 6.87 -9.69 -0.14
N MET A 87 7.22 -10.10 1.08
CA MET A 87 8.29 -11.07 1.32
C MET A 87 7.91 -12.47 0.83
N THR A 88 6.65 -12.88 0.96
CA THR A 88 6.14 -14.11 0.34
C THR A 88 6.40 -14.07 -1.16
N PHE A 89 5.92 -13.05 -1.85
CA PHE A 89 6.11 -12.90 -3.29
C PHE A 89 7.59 -12.90 -3.69
N ARG A 90 8.43 -12.09 -3.03
CA ARG A 90 9.85 -11.97 -3.36
C ARG A 90 10.61 -13.27 -3.20
N HIS A 91 10.29 -14.06 -2.18
CA HIS A 91 11.03 -15.27 -1.84
C HIS A 91 10.46 -16.57 -2.41
N THR A 92 9.23 -16.56 -2.98
CA THR A 92 8.62 -17.77 -3.55
C THR A 92 8.25 -17.65 -5.02
N HIS A 93 8.01 -16.42 -5.53
CA HIS A 93 7.52 -16.26 -6.89
C HIS A 93 8.65 -16.38 -7.93
N PRO A 94 8.51 -17.20 -9.00
CA PRO A 94 9.57 -17.41 -10.00
C PRO A 94 10.05 -16.13 -10.71
N ALA A 95 9.17 -15.15 -10.93
CA ALA A 95 9.55 -13.89 -11.56
C ALA A 95 10.59 -13.09 -10.75
N MET A 96 10.73 -13.36 -9.45
CA MET A 96 11.69 -12.69 -8.58
C MET A 96 13.05 -13.38 -8.50
N ALA A 97 13.19 -14.58 -9.09
CA ALA A 97 14.39 -15.41 -8.97
C ALA A 97 15.68 -14.73 -9.50
N GLN A 98 15.55 -13.81 -10.48
CA GLN A 98 16.70 -13.06 -11.01
C GLN A 98 17.01 -11.77 -10.24
N MET A 99 16.06 -11.30 -9.42
CA MET A 99 16.17 -10.04 -8.68
C MET A 99 16.47 -10.24 -7.20
N GLU A 100 16.21 -11.45 -6.68
CA GLU A 100 16.33 -11.77 -5.26
C GLU A 100 17.14 -13.06 -5.03
N ASN A 101 17.94 -13.06 -3.98
CA ASN A 101 18.47 -14.29 -3.45
C ASN A 101 17.37 -14.99 -2.63
N GLN A 102 16.55 -15.78 -3.31
CA GLN A 102 15.34 -16.34 -2.72
C GLN A 102 15.61 -17.33 -1.61
N ASN A 103 14.85 -17.24 -0.52
CA ASN A 103 14.77 -18.21 0.56
C ASN A 103 13.30 -18.68 0.68
N ALA A 104 12.99 -19.80 0.04
CA ALA A 104 11.63 -20.33 -0.02
C ALA A 104 11.04 -20.61 1.38
N SER A 105 11.84 -21.14 2.30
CA SER A 105 11.37 -21.39 3.68
C SER A 105 10.97 -20.11 4.42
N TYR A 106 11.71 -19.03 4.23
CA TYR A 106 11.35 -17.72 4.77
C TYR A 106 10.08 -17.19 4.10
N GLY A 107 9.98 -17.32 2.77
CA GLY A 107 8.77 -16.91 2.03
C GLY A 107 7.51 -17.63 2.50
N GLU A 108 7.58 -18.95 2.75
CA GLU A 108 6.44 -19.71 3.28
C GLU A 108 6.08 -19.30 4.72
N GLN A 109 7.06 -19.03 5.58
CA GLN A 109 6.77 -18.49 6.91
C GLN A 109 6.06 -17.13 6.83
N GLN A 110 6.46 -16.25 5.91
CA GLN A 110 5.79 -14.96 5.70
C GLN A 110 4.38 -15.14 5.12
N ARG A 111 4.15 -16.17 4.33
CA ARG A 111 2.81 -16.56 3.88
C ARG A 111 1.89 -16.91 5.04
N ASP A 112 2.38 -17.71 5.98
CA ASP A 112 1.59 -18.08 7.17
C ASP A 112 1.27 -16.85 8.04
N VAL A 113 2.23 -15.93 8.20
CA VAL A 113 2.01 -14.64 8.87
C VAL A 113 0.93 -13.85 8.14
N SER A 114 1.01 -13.74 6.79
CA SER A 114 0.03 -13.01 5.98
C SER A 114 -1.39 -13.58 6.13
N LEU A 115 -1.54 -14.90 6.10
CA LEU A 115 -2.83 -15.56 6.29
C LEU A 115 -3.41 -15.32 7.67
N GLY A 116 -2.57 -15.28 8.70
CA GLY A 116 -2.97 -14.90 10.06
C GLY A 116 -3.47 -13.45 10.13
N SER A 117 -2.73 -12.53 9.50
CA SER A 117 -3.10 -11.12 9.43
C SER A 117 -4.40 -10.91 8.64
N LEU A 118 -4.56 -11.57 7.48
CA LEU A 118 -5.80 -11.50 6.70
C LEU A 118 -7.03 -11.90 7.54
N LYS A 119 -6.94 -12.98 8.32
CA LYS A 119 -8.02 -13.38 9.22
C LYS A 119 -8.31 -12.33 10.30
N TYR A 120 -7.26 -11.66 10.79
CA TYR A 120 -7.42 -10.58 11.77
C TYR A 120 -8.13 -9.36 11.15
N PHE A 121 -7.71 -8.93 9.96
CA PHE A 121 -8.33 -7.82 9.25
C PHE A 121 -9.78 -8.15 8.83
N ASP A 122 -10.02 -9.35 8.32
CA ASP A 122 -11.36 -9.82 7.96
C ASP A 122 -12.31 -9.77 9.15
N LYS A 123 -11.89 -10.29 10.31
CA LYS A 123 -12.69 -10.24 11.53
C LYS A 123 -12.97 -8.80 12.00
N HIS A 124 -12.01 -7.89 11.85
CA HIS A 124 -12.19 -6.49 12.20
C HIS A 124 -13.24 -5.82 11.32
N LEU A 125 -13.16 -6.04 10.01
CA LEU A 125 -14.07 -5.49 9.00
C LEU A 125 -15.50 -6.06 9.08
N ALA A 126 -15.74 -7.14 9.81
CA ALA A 126 -17.09 -7.65 10.05
C ALA A 126 -18.03 -6.65 10.76
N ASN A 127 -17.48 -5.62 11.42
CA ASN A 127 -18.25 -4.65 12.20
C ASN A 127 -17.89 -3.20 11.86
N SER A 128 -17.21 -2.95 10.74
CA SER A 128 -16.77 -1.62 10.37
C SER A 128 -16.67 -1.49 8.85
N ASP A 129 -17.24 -0.41 8.30
CA ASP A 129 -17.15 -0.11 6.87
C ASP A 129 -15.75 0.40 6.47
N TYR A 130 -14.99 0.96 7.42
CA TYR A 130 -13.63 1.47 7.23
C TYR A 130 -12.70 0.96 8.31
N ILE A 131 -11.41 0.79 7.95
CA ILE A 131 -10.46 0.10 8.82
C ILE A 131 -10.10 0.90 10.08
N ALA A 132 -10.11 2.24 10.01
CA ALA A 132 -9.64 3.09 11.11
C ALA A 132 -10.77 3.76 11.93
N GLY A 133 -12.04 3.55 11.57
CA GLY A 133 -13.20 4.14 12.25
C GLY A 133 -14.40 4.32 11.32
N ASP A 134 -15.16 5.39 11.53
CA ASP A 134 -16.44 5.61 10.84
C ASP A 134 -16.30 6.33 9.48
N ALA A 135 -15.09 6.76 9.13
CA ALA A 135 -14.84 7.51 7.90
C ALA A 135 -13.69 6.90 7.08
N PHE A 136 -13.82 7.02 5.75
CA PHE A 136 -12.77 6.65 4.81
C PHE A 136 -11.51 7.47 5.08
N SER A 137 -10.38 6.80 5.14
CA SER A 137 -9.09 7.38 5.51
C SER A 137 -7.94 6.85 4.64
N PHE A 138 -6.74 7.39 4.86
CA PHE A 138 -5.55 6.89 4.19
C PHE A 138 -5.21 5.43 4.57
N ALA A 139 -5.61 4.97 5.76
CA ALA A 139 -5.45 3.56 6.14
C ALA A 139 -6.26 2.61 5.24
N ASP A 140 -7.44 3.06 4.77
CA ASP A 140 -8.26 2.30 3.82
C ASP A 140 -7.62 2.23 2.44
N ILE A 141 -7.06 3.35 1.95
CA ILE A 141 -6.30 3.38 0.69
C ILE A 141 -5.15 2.38 0.77
N GLN A 142 -4.43 2.35 1.88
CA GLN A 142 -3.29 1.46 2.05
C GLN A 142 -3.71 -0.01 2.13
N LEU A 143 -4.82 -0.32 2.81
CA LEU A 143 -5.32 -1.69 2.88
C LEU A 143 -5.84 -2.16 1.52
N ILE A 144 -6.68 -1.39 0.84
CA ILE A 144 -7.25 -1.80 -0.45
C ILE A 144 -6.16 -2.00 -1.51
N THR A 145 -5.20 -1.09 -1.60
CA THR A 145 -4.07 -1.25 -2.55
C THR A 145 -3.21 -2.46 -2.21
N THR A 146 -3.02 -2.76 -0.92
CA THR A 146 -2.28 -3.95 -0.48
C THR A 146 -2.98 -5.24 -0.89
N ILE A 147 -4.28 -5.38 -0.61
CA ILE A 147 -5.01 -6.61 -0.93
C ILE A 147 -5.15 -6.80 -2.45
N GLN A 148 -5.49 -5.74 -3.19
CA GLN A 148 -5.64 -5.82 -4.65
C GLN A 148 -4.33 -6.16 -5.37
N MET A 149 -3.20 -5.66 -4.89
CA MET A 149 -1.89 -5.95 -5.48
C MET A 149 -1.38 -7.33 -5.06
N PHE A 150 -1.33 -7.62 -3.77
CA PHE A 150 -0.55 -8.75 -3.27
C PHE A 150 -1.33 -10.07 -3.16
N LEU A 151 -2.66 -10.06 -3.02
CA LEU A 151 -3.40 -11.31 -2.98
C LEU A 151 -3.28 -12.10 -4.29
N PRO A 152 -3.52 -11.49 -5.48
CA PRO A 152 -3.32 -12.17 -6.75
C PRO A 152 -1.88 -12.63 -6.99
N LEU A 153 -0.90 -11.79 -6.66
CA LEU A 153 0.53 -12.11 -6.81
C LEU A 153 0.95 -13.34 -5.98
N ASN A 154 0.35 -13.51 -4.81
CA ASN A 154 0.59 -14.64 -3.92
C ASN A 154 -0.41 -15.79 -4.12
N LYS A 155 -1.32 -15.70 -5.09
CA LYS A 155 -2.38 -16.69 -5.35
C LYS A 155 -3.18 -17.00 -4.08
N ILE A 156 -3.56 -15.96 -3.34
CA ILE A 156 -4.44 -16.03 -2.18
C ILE A 156 -5.83 -15.62 -2.65
N PRO A 157 -6.83 -16.52 -2.62
CA PRO A 157 -8.18 -16.18 -3.02
C PRO A 157 -8.79 -15.17 -2.04
N MET A 158 -9.32 -14.06 -2.55
CA MET A 158 -9.96 -13.04 -1.73
C MET A 158 -11.29 -13.56 -1.15
N GLU A 159 -11.96 -14.44 -1.88
CA GLU A 159 -13.21 -15.09 -1.49
C GLU A 159 -13.12 -15.94 -0.21
N ASP A 160 -11.92 -16.31 0.22
CA ASP A 160 -11.69 -16.98 1.51
C ASP A 160 -11.89 -16.04 2.71
N PHE A 161 -12.06 -14.71 2.45
CA PHE A 161 -12.19 -13.64 3.43
C PHE A 161 -13.43 -12.79 3.09
N GLU A 162 -14.59 -13.17 3.61
CA GLU A 162 -15.90 -12.61 3.23
C GLU A 162 -15.99 -11.09 3.49
N ASN A 163 -15.49 -10.64 4.64
CA ASN A 163 -15.57 -9.21 4.98
C ASN A 163 -14.55 -8.38 4.18
N ILE A 164 -13.38 -8.92 3.89
CA ILE A 164 -12.40 -8.28 2.99
C ILE A 164 -12.97 -8.19 1.57
N SER A 165 -13.65 -9.24 1.08
CA SER A 165 -14.32 -9.20 -0.22
C SER A 165 -15.38 -8.10 -0.28
N SER A 166 -16.26 -8.03 0.71
CA SER A 166 -17.29 -6.99 0.80
C SER A 166 -16.70 -5.59 0.91
N TYR A 167 -15.63 -5.43 1.71
CA TYR A 167 -14.88 -4.19 1.82
C TYR A 167 -14.23 -3.78 0.50
N ASN A 168 -13.63 -4.72 -0.23
CA ASN A 168 -13.07 -4.47 -1.55
C ASN A 168 -14.14 -3.99 -2.55
N GLU A 169 -15.33 -4.59 -2.55
CA GLU A 169 -16.45 -4.17 -3.39
C GLU A 169 -16.90 -2.75 -3.03
N LEU A 170 -17.09 -2.46 -1.74
CA LEU A 170 -17.47 -1.14 -1.23
C LEU A 170 -16.49 -0.05 -1.69
N LEU A 171 -15.19 -0.29 -1.52
CA LEU A 171 -14.18 0.72 -1.84
C LEU A 171 -13.91 0.83 -3.35
N SER A 172 -13.96 -0.27 -4.08
CA SER A 172 -13.78 -0.27 -5.54
C SER A 172 -14.88 0.51 -6.27
N ALA A 173 -16.03 0.70 -5.65
CA ALA A 173 -17.09 1.54 -6.19
C ALA A 173 -16.80 3.06 -6.08
N ARG A 174 -15.79 3.45 -5.31
CA ARG A 174 -15.41 4.87 -5.17
C ARG A 174 -14.66 5.36 -6.41
N PRO A 175 -14.94 6.57 -6.92
CA PRO A 175 -14.27 7.10 -8.12
C PRO A 175 -12.74 7.14 -8.00
N CYS A 176 -12.20 7.41 -6.82
CA CYS A 176 -10.75 7.45 -6.57
C CYS A 176 -10.06 6.08 -6.59
N CYS A 177 -10.82 4.99 -6.54
CA CYS A 177 -10.30 3.62 -6.59
C CYS A 177 -10.51 2.94 -7.95
N GLN A 178 -11.11 3.64 -8.93
CA GLN A 178 -11.33 3.17 -10.29
C GLN A 178 -10.20 3.68 -11.18
N VAL A 179 -9.04 3.04 -11.11
CA VAL A 179 -7.84 3.41 -11.90
C VAL A 179 -7.54 2.33 -12.93
#